data_d985ad34839d7e3dd56bf86f1d894882
#
_entry.id   d985ad34839d7e3dd56bf86f1d894882
#
_cell.length_a   1.000
_cell.length_b   1.000
_cell.length_c   1.000
_cell.angle_alpha   90.00
_cell.angle_beta   90.00
_cell.angle_gamma   90.00
#
_symmetry.space_group_name_H-M   'P 1'
#
loop_
_entity.id
_entity.type
_entity.pdbx_description
1 polymer ?
#
loop_
_entity_poly.entity_id
_entity_poly.type
_entity_poly.pdbx_seq_one_letter_code
_entity_poly.pdbx_strand_id
1 'polypeptide(L)'
;MAARSLPPLNALRAFEAFGRRGRMTLAADELCVTHGAISRQIRQLEDHLGVALTEGPRNNLILTEAGLTLAQALTLALDQIDAALPRPAGSEDGTLVVSCLPTFAMKWLIPRLPDFVAAHPEIQARIVESNGPFDFRADGVDLAIRMRLPDAPPSPDADVTPFLKHYVGPVASPDLAAQVSDLESLSRLPRLHTRTFMESWAEWEVAAGVSLPPAAVNREFDHYFYMLEAAAAGLGVALSPWAFAEHDLGAGRLVAPLGLIPGQAEVCALTPKGKATRAARRFRDWLVKQGATTPPPPGAKAGSQQVVEREEAKPLTLSPPAI
;
A
#
# COMPACT_ATOMS: atom_id res chain seq x y z
N MET A 1 8.28 3.45 34.15
CA MET A 1 7.15 3.66 33.20
C MET A 1 5.91 3.97 34.01
N ALA A 2 5.24 5.11 33.78
CA ALA A 2 3.97 5.42 34.42
C ALA A 2 2.89 4.45 33.92
N ALA A 3 2.07 3.92 34.85
CA ALA A 3 0.93 3.07 34.49
C ALA A 3 -0.04 3.85 33.60
N ARG A 4 -0.52 3.25 32.51
CA ARG A 4 -1.54 3.86 31.65
C ARG A 4 -2.85 3.96 32.45
N SER A 5 -3.34 5.17 32.66
CA SER A 5 -4.67 5.43 33.26
C SER A 5 -5.73 5.36 32.16
N LEU A 6 -6.15 4.12 31.83
CA LEU A 6 -7.23 3.93 30.85
C LEU A 6 -8.57 3.75 31.60
N PRO A 7 -9.67 4.23 31.00
CA PRO A 7 -11.02 3.89 31.44
C PRO A 7 -11.26 2.36 31.36
N PRO A 8 -12.35 1.84 31.98
CA PRO A 8 -12.69 0.44 31.87
C PRO A 8 -12.87 0.01 30.41
N LEU A 9 -12.19 -1.07 30.01
CA LEU A 9 -12.21 -1.53 28.60
C LEU A 9 -13.62 -1.85 28.08
N ASN A 10 -14.49 -2.38 28.93
CA ASN A 10 -15.89 -2.63 28.54
C ASN A 10 -16.66 -1.34 28.24
N ALA A 11 -16.33 -0.25 28.93
CA ALA A 11 -16.95 1.06 28.66
C ALA A 11 -16.44 1.63 27.33
N LEU A 12 -15.15 1.49 27.04
CA LEU A 12 -14.56 1.88 25.74
C LEU A 12 -15.17 1.06 24.59
N ARG A 13 -15.31 -0.27 24.73
CA ARG A 13 -15.92 -1.14 23.70
C ARG A 13 -17.40 -0.79 23.47
N ALA A 14 -18.17 -0.56 24.53
CA ALA A 14 -19.58 -0.20 24.43
C ALA A 14 -19.77 1.16 23.71
N PHE A 15 -18.91 2.12 24.03
CA PHE A 15 -18.93 3.43 23.41
C PHE A 15 -18.51 3.40 21.94
N GLU A 16 -17.46 2.65 21.60
CA GLU A 16 -17.03 2.45 20.19
C GLU A 16 -18.16 1.84 19.35
N ALA A 17 -18.76 0.74 19.84
CA ALA A 17 -19.85 0.08 19.13
C ALA A 17 -21.05 1.02 18.92
N PHE A 18 -21.38 1.86 19.91
CA PHE A 18 -22.39 2.89 19.76
C PHE A 18 -21.98 3.95 18.71
N GLY A 19 -20.76 4.45 18.78
CA GLY A 19 -20.26 5.46 17.84
C GLY A 19 -20.29 4.99 16.39
N ARG A 20 -19.90 3.76 16.14
CA ARG A 20 -19.87 3.15 14.81
C ARG A 20 -21.26 2.78 14.28
N ARG A 21 -22.16 2.29 15.13
CA ARG A 21 -23.52 1.86 14.76
C ARG A 21 -24.56 2.98 14.78
N GLY A 22 -24.29 4.08 15.47
CA GLY A 22 -25.17 5.24 15.59
C GLY A 22 -26.45 5.00 16.39
N ARG A 23 -26.69 3.76 16.90
CA ARG A 23 -27.87 3.39 17.71
C ARG A 23 -27.50 2.45 18.83
N MET A 24 -28.00 2.74 20.03
CA MET A 24 -27.76 1.92 21.23
C MET A 24 -28.26 0.47 21.09
N THR A 25 -29.38 0.26 20.38
CA THR A 25 -29.93 -1.07 20.12
C THR A 25 -28.99 -1.91 19.28
N LEU A 26 -28.44 -1.34 18.20
CA LEU A 26 -27.51 -2.03 17.30
C LEU A 26 -26.18 -2.34 18.00
N ALA A 27 -25.69 -1.45 18.85
CA ALA A 27 -24.51 -1.69 19.68
C ALA A 27 -24.76 -2.82 20.73
N ALA A 28 -25.96 -2.84 21.32
CA ALA A 28 -26.35 -3.87 22.26
C ALA A 28 -26.44 -5.26 21.62
N ASP A 29 -27.04 -5.34 20.43
CA ASP A 29 -27.14 -6.56 19.64
C ASP A 29 -25.75 -7.10 19.26
N GLU A 30 -24.86 -6.21 18.79
CA GLU A 30 -23.48 -6.57 18.42
C GLU A 30 -22.66 -7.12 19.58
N LEU A 31 -22.81 -6.50 20.77
CA LEU A 31 -22.06 -6.91 21.96
C LEU A 31 -22.76 -8.00 22.77
N CYS A 32 -23.92 -8.51 22.30
CA CYS A 32 -24.75 -9.50 22.99
C CYS A 32 -25.11 -9.07 24.42
N VAL A 33 -25.47 -7.79 24.63
CA VAL A 33 -25.84 -7.24 25.93
C VAL A 33 -27.19 -6.49 25.84
N THR A 34 -27.71 -6.03 26.97
CA THR A 34 -28.93 -5.22 26.96
C THR A 34 -28.65 -3.75 26.62
N HIS A 35 -29.62 -3.05 26.04
CA HIS A 35 -29.57 -1.60 25.82
C HIS A 35 -29.19 -0.82 27.11
N GLY A 36 -29.75 -1.23 28.26
CA GLY A 36 -29.41 -0.63 29.55
C GLY A 36 -27.95 -0.82 29.98
N ALA A 37 -27.33 -1.92 29.55
CA ALA A 37 -25.91 -2.17 29.81
C ALA A 37 -25.05 -1.18 29.00
N ILE A 38 -25.32 -1.00 27.71
CA ILE A 38 -24.61 -0.02 26.87
C ILE A 38 -24.73 1.39 27.47
N SER A 39 -25.97 1.83 27.80
CA SER A 39 -26.19 3.15 28.40
C SER A 39 -25.44 3.35 29.73
N ARG A 40 -25.32 2.30 30.56
CA ARG A 40 -24.56 2.35 31.81
C ARG A 40 -23.04 2.46 31.54
N GLN A 41 -22.52 1.69 30.60
CA GLN A 41 -21.10 1.73 30.25
C GLN A 41 -20.70 3.10 29.67
N ILE A 42 -21.54 3.71 28.85
CA ILE A 42 -21.27 5.05 28.29
C ILE A 42 -21.26 6.10 29.42
N ARG A 43 -22.22 6.08 30.32
CA ARG A 43 -22.21 7.01 31.47
C ARG A 43 -20.98 6.82 32.34
N GLN A 44 -20.61 5.57 32.64
CA GLN A 44 -19.40 5.27 33.39
C GLN A 44 -18.14 5.83 32.71
N LEU A 45 -18.10 5.84 31.37
CA LEU A 45 -17.02 6.41 30.60
C LEU A 45 -17.02 7.94 30.71
N GLU A 46 -18.18 8.59 30.55
CA GLU A 46 -18.37 10.03 30.70
C GLU A 46 -17.98 10.50 32.12
N ASP A 47 -18.42 9.77 33.14
CA ASP A 47 -18.08 10.04 34.56
C ASP A 47 -16.56 9.92 34.80
N HIS A 48 -15.92 8.92 34.20
CA HIS A 48 -14.47 8.70 34.35
C HIS A 48 -13.65 9.82 33.66
N LEU A 49 -14.11 10.27 32.50
CA LEU A 49 -13.42 11.30 31.70
C LEU A 49 -13.80 12.73 32.12
N GLY A 50 -14.89 12.91 32.83
CA GLY A 50 -15.42 14.21 33.20
C GLY A 50 -15.96 15.03 32.01
N VAL A 51 -16.25 14.37 30.88
CA VAL A 51 -16.71 15.00 29.65
C VAL A 51 -17.92 14.26 29.09
N ALA A 52 -18.93 14.99 28.65
CA ALA A 52 -20.05 14.39 27.93
C ALA A 52 -19.61 13.95 26.52
N LEU A 53 -19.83 12.69 26.21
CA LEU A 53 -19.53 12.09 24.90
C LEU A 53 -20.77 11.93 24.04
N THR A 54 -21.95 12.02 24.67
CA THR A 54 -23.24 11.89 24.02
C THR A 54 -24.17 13.05 24.41
N GLU A 55 -25.04 13.43 23.50
CA GLU A 55 -26.04 14.46 23.70
C GLU A 55 -27.38 14.09 23.06
N GLY A 56 -28.46 14.78 23.43
CA GLY A 56 -29.81 14.56 22.91
C GLY A 56 -30.69 13.72 23.83
N PRO A 57 -31.96 13.49 23.42
CA PRO A 57 -32.93 12.74 24.21
C PRO A 57 -32.55 11.23 24.27
N ARG A 58 -32.96 10.56 25.36
CA ARG A 58 -32.59 9.14 25.62
C ARG A 58 -32.87 8.15 24.49
N ASN A 59 -33.85 8.45 23.66
CA ASN A 59 -34.26 7.62 22.52
C ASN A 59 -33.56 8.01 21.21
N ASN A 60 -32.79 9.11 21.19
CA ASN A 60 -32.07 9.60 20.01
C ASN A 60 -30.77 10.30 20.45
N LEU A 61 -29.86 9.58 21.11
CA LEU A 61 -28.56 10.08 21.47
C LEU A 61 -27.66 10.16 20.24
N ILE A 62 -26.90 11.26 20.14
CA ILE A 62 -25.89 11.50 19.14
C ILE A 62 -24.54 11.74 19.82
N LEU A 63 -23.45 11.61 19.10
CA LEU A 63 -22.11 11.91 19.62
C LEU A 63 -21.89 13.43 19.70
N THR A 64 -21.26 13.89 20.78
CA THR A 64 -20.65 15.23 20.84
C THR A 64 -19.37 15.26 19.97
N GLU A 65 -18.76 16.43 19.77
CA GLU A 65 -17.47 16.54 19.07
C GLU A 65 -16.38 15.72 19.77
N ALA A 66 -16.32 15.78 21.11
CA ALA A 66 -15.42 14.96 21.91
C ALA A 66 -15.72 13.46 21.75
N GLY A 67 -17.02 13.11 21.70
CA GLY A 67 -17.47 11.76 21.47
C GLY A 67 -17.07 11.22 20.09
N LEU A 68 -17.22 12.03 19.03
CA LEU A 68 -16.83 11.66 17.68
C LEU A 68 -15.31 11.39 17.57
N THR A 69 -14.51 12.29 18.13
CA THR A 69 -13.06 12.16 18.16
C THR A 69 -12.61 10.89 18.89
N LEU A 70 -13.20 10.63 20.07
CA LEU A 70 -12.89 9.44 20.85
C LEU A 70 -13.35 8.15 20.14
N ALA A 71 -14.55 8.14 19.55
CA ALA A 71 -15.06 6.96 18.83
C ALA A 71 -14.14 6.58 17.67
N GLN A 72 -13.71 7.55 16.86
CA GLN A 72 -12.76 7.31 15.76
C GLN A 72 -11.42 6.74 16.25
N ALA A 73 -10.85 7.32 17.30
CA ALA A 73 -9.62 6.83 17.91
C ALA A 73 -9.76 5.41 18.47
N LEU A 74 -10.90 5.10 19.09
CA LEU A 74 -11.17 3.76 19.63
C LEU A 74 -11.36 2.73 18.53
N THR A 75 -12.04 3.04 17.44
CA THR A 75 -12.18 2.12 16.31
C THR A 75 -10.79 1.74 15.78
N LEU A 76 -9.92 2.72 15.51
CA LEU A 76 -8.56 2.45 15.06
C LEU A 76 -7.76 1.60 16.07
N ALA A 77 -7.84 1.91 17.37
CA ALA A 77 -7.13 1.19 18.40
C ALA A 77 -7.62 -0.26 18.56
N LEU A 78 -8.95 -0.46 18.54
CA LEU A 78 -9.54 -1.80 18.64
C LEU A 78 -9.27 -2.65 17.41
N ASP A 79 -9.27 -2.05 16.21
CA ASP A 79 -8.87 -2.71 14.97
C ASP A 79 -7.40 -3.19 15.05
N GLN A 80 -6.50 -2.37 15.62
CA GLN A 80 -5.11 -2.77 15.85
C GLN A 80 -5.00 -3.94 16.85
N ILE A 81 -5.78 -3.90 17.92
CA ILE A 81 -5.82 -5.00 18.90
C ILE A 81 -6.34 -6.28 18.23
N ASP A 82 -7.43 -6.19 17.47
CA ASP A 82 -8.01 -7.35 16.76
C ASP A 82 -7.02 -7.94 15.74
N ALA A 83 -6.30 -7.09 15.01
CA ALA A 83 -5.25 -7.52 14.10
C ALA A 83 -4.08 -8.22 14.81
N ALA A 84 -3.75 -7.82 16.04
CA ALA A 84 -2.67 -8.39 16.83
C ALA A 84 -3.06 -9.68 17.59
N LEU A 85 -4.36 -10.00 17.70
CA LEU A 85 -4.81 -11.23 18.36
C LEU A 85 -4.34 -12.47 17.57
N PRO A 86 -3.78 -13.50 18.25
CA PRO A 86 -3.42 -14.74 17.60
C PRO A 86 -4.66 -15.38 16.97
N ARG A 87 -4.73 -15.38 15.65
CA ARG A 87 -5.75 -16.17 14.96
C ARG A 87 -5.35 -17.63 15.02
N PRO A 88 -6.25 -18.58 15.33
CA PRO A 88 -5.94 -20.00 15.31
C PRO A 88 -5.33 -20.35 13.95
N ALA A 89 -4.16 -20.98 13.94
CA ALA A 89 -3.54 -21.48 12.72
C ALA A 89 -4.52 -22.51 12.11
N GLY A 90 -5.18 -22.13 11.00
CA GLY A 90 -6.21 -22.95 10.36
C GLY A 90 -7.65 -22.50 10.58
N SER A 91 -7.92 -21.29 11.11
CA SER A 91 -9.26 -20.70 10.96
C SER A 91 -9.53 -20.54 9.47
N GLU A 92 -10.36 -21.42 8.92
CA GLU A 92 -10.82 -21.42 7.52
C GLU A 92 -11.82 -20.28 7.26
N ASP A 93 -11.88 -19.28 8.12
CA ASP A 93 -12.57 -18.02 7.84
C ASP A 93 -11.73 -17.27 6.83
N GLY A 94 -11.96 -17.66 5.58
CA GLY A 94 -11.42 -17.25 4.29
C GLY A 94 -10.86 -15.85 4.08
N THR A 95 -10.53 -15.09 5.14
CA THR A 95 -9.97 -13.74 5.03
C THR A 95 -8.46 -13.82 4.88
N LEU A 96 -7.96 -13.27 3.77
CA LEU A 96 -6.54 -13.12 3.46
C LEU A 96 -6.17 -11.64 3.50
N VAL A 97 -5.28 -11.23 4.40
CA VAL A 97 -4.81 -9.85 4.50
C VAL A 97 -3.54 -9.68 3.66
N VAL A 98 -3.66 -8.88 2.59
CA VAL A 98 -2.58 -8.58 1.65
C VAL A 98 -2.12 -7.14 1.82
N SER A 99 -0.87 -6.95 2.22
CA SER A 99 -0.24 -5.62 2.36
C SER A 99 0.52 -5.25 1.09
N CYS A 100 0.22 -4.11 0.50
CA CYS A 100 0.96 -3.60 -0.66
C CYS A 100 0.89 -2.07 -0.79
N LEU A 101 1.68 -1.53 -1.73
CA LEU A 101 1.64 -0.13 -2.12
C LEU A 101 0.28 0.23 -2.74
N PRO A 102 -0.34 1.38 -2.38
CA PRO A 102 -1.65 1.79 -2.92
C PRO A 102 -1.66 1.84 -4.45
N THR A 103 -0.63 2.42 -5.06
CA THR A 103 -0.55 2.51 -6.52
C THR A 103 -0.46 1.14 -7.19
N PHE A 104 0.29 0.20 -6.60
CA PHE A 104 0.35 -1.18 -7.08
C PHE A 104 -1.02 -1.85 -6.95
N ALA A 105 -1.69 -1.67 -5.81
CA ALA A 105 -3.04 -2.19 -5.61
C ALA A 105 -3.99 -1.68 -6.68
N MET A 106 -4.06 -0.37 -6.89
CA MET A 106 -5.00 0.25 -7.83
C MET A 106 -4.71 -0.07 -9.30
N LYS A 107 -3.44 -0.04 -9.70
CA LYS A 107 -3.07 -0.10 -11.12
C LYS A 107 -2.81 -1.51 -11.63
N TRP A 108 -2.36 -2.43 -10.77
CA TRP A 108 -2.00 -3.79 -11.19
C TRP A 108 -2.82 -4.89 -10.51
N LEU A 109 -2.99 -4.84 -9.18
CA LEU A 109 -3.58 -5.95 -8.42
C LEU A 109 -5.11 -6.01 -8.54
N ILE A 110 -5.80 -4.91 -8.23
CA ILE A 110 -7.28 -4.85 -8.20
C ILE A 110 -7.89 -5.17 -9.57
N PRO A 111 -7.36 -4.67 -10.72
CA PRO A 111 -7.90 -5.05 -12.03
C PRO A 111 -7.84 -6.55 -12.34
N ARG A 112 -6.92 -7.30 -11.71
CA ARG A 112 -6.72 -8.74 -11.87
C ARG A 112 -7.40 -9.58 -10.81
N LEU A 113 -7.78 -8.97 -9.68
CA LEU A 113 -8.38 -9.64 -8.53
C LEU A 113 -9.68 -10.44 -8.84
N PRO A 114 -10.54 -10.01 -9.79
CA PRO A 114 -11.71 -10.81 -10.18
C PRO A 114 -11.38 -12.25 -10.59
N ASP A 115 -10.25 -12.48 -11.25
CA ASP A 115 -9.82 -13.83 -11.64
C ASP A 115 -9.48 -14.69 -10.41
N PHE A 116 -8.88 -14.10 -9.39
CA PHE A 116 -8.60 -14.80 -8.13
C PHE A 116 -9.89 -15.13 -7.38
N VAL A 117 -10.81 -14.18 -7.28
CA VAL A 117 -12.09 -14.36 -6.58
C VAL A 117 -12.93 -15.43 -7.29
N ALA A 118 -12.95 -15.46 -8.62
CA ALA A 118 -13.64 -16.49 -9.39
C ALA A 118 -13.05 -17.89 -9.17
N ALA A 119 -11.72 -18.00 -9.06
CA ALA A 119 -11.03 -19.27 -8.82
C ALA A 119 -11.08 -19.74 -7.35
N HIS A 120 -11.24 -18.80 -6.41
CA HIS A 120 -11.19 -19.04 -4.97
C HIS A 120 -12.30 -18.25 -4.24
N PRO A 121 -13.59 -18.56 -4.49
CA PRO A 121 -14.71 -17.82 -3.89
C PRO A 121 -14.77 -17.93 -2.36
N GLU A 122 -14.10 -18.93 -1.79
CA GLU A 122 -13.99 -19.13 -0.34
C GLU A 122 -12.97 -18.22 0.32
N ILE A 123 -12.13 -17.48 -0.45
CA ILE A 123 -11.09 -16.60 0.08
C ILE A 123 -11.49 -15.14 -0.11
N GLN A 124 -11.70 -14.45 1.00
CA GLN A 124 -11.94 -13.02 1.01
C GLN A 124 -10.61 -12.25 1.13
N ALA A 125 -10.11 -11.69 0.03
CA ALA A 125 -8.89 -10.88 0.05
C ALA A 125 -9.19 -9.47 0.56
N ARG A 126 -8.52 -9.08 1.66
CA ARG A 126 -8.51 -7.72 2.21
C ARG A 126 -7.17 -7.07 1.86
N ILE A 127 -7.21 -6.01 1.05
CA ILE A 127 -6.02 -5.24 0.70
C ILE A 127 -5.81 -4.15 1.75
N VAL A 128 -4.61 -4.08 2.33
CA VAL A 128 -4.22 -3.04 3.28
C VAL A 128 -3.02 -2.27 2.75
N GLU A 129 -3.06 -0.96 2.96
CA GLU A 129 -1.99 -0.08 2.54
C GLU A 129 -0.83 -0.14 3.53
N SER A 130 0.38 -0.39 3.05
CA SER A 130 1.61 -0.20 3.81
C SER A 130 2.80 -0.03 2.88
N ASN A 131 3.64 0.94 3.21
CA ASN A 131 4.84 1.31 2.46
C ASN A 131 6.13 1.10 3.27
N GLY A 132 6.01 0.87 4.58
CA GLY A 132 7.11 0.77 5.52
C GLY A 132 7.49 -0.66 5.90
N PRO A 133 8.41 -0.78 6.85
CA PRO A 133 8.67 -2.02 7.55
C PRO A 133 7.36 -2.59 8.13
N PHE A 134 7.23 -3.89 8.10
CA PHE A 134 6.03 -4.57 8.62
C PHE A 134 6.44 -5.84 9.37
N ASP A 135 5.59 -6.24 10.30
CA ASP A 135 5.69 -7.53 10.99
C ASP A 135 4.41 -8.33 10.70
N PHE A 136 4.57 -9.55 10.19
CA PHE A 136 3.42 -10.40 9.84
C PHE A 136 2.44 -10.62 10.98
N ARG A 137 2.94 -10.72 12.23
CA ARG A 137 2.10 -10.99 13.40
C ARG A 137 1.54 -9.71 14.00
N ALA A 138 2.40 -8.70 14.18
CA ALA A 138 1.99 -7.45 14.80
C ALA A 138 0.97 -6.69 13.94
N ASP A 139 1.12 -6.76 12.59
CA ASP A 139 0.25 -6.07 11.65
C ASP A 139 -0.87 -6.96 11.10
N GLY A 140 -0.92 -8.25 11.49
CA GLY A 140 -1.93 -9.20 11.04
C GLY A 140 -1.93 -9.43 9.53
N VAL A 141 -0.75 -9.37 8.89
CA VAL A 141 -0.57 -9.52 7.44
C VAL A 141 -0.26 -10.97 7.10
N ASP A 142 -1.00 -11.55 6.16
CA ASP A 142 -0.76 -12.91 5.66
C ASP A 142 0.21 -12.96 4.50
N LEU A 143 0.21 -11.91 3.66
CA LEU A 143 1.10 -11.76 2.52
C LEU A 143 1.41 -10.28 2.28
N ALA A 144 2.68 -9.94 2.06
CA ALA A 144 3.08 -8.60 1.68
C ALA A 144 3.66 -8.58 0.26
N ILE A 145 3.31 -7.55 -0.52
CA ILE A 145 3.90 -7.32 -1.85
C ILE A 145 4.87 -6.16 -1.72
N ARG A 146 6.14 -6.41 -2.05
CA ARG A 146 7.23 -5.42 -1.93
C ARG A 146 8.17 -5.50 -3.12
N MET A 147 8.84 -4.40 -3.42
CA MET A 147 9.98 -4.39 -4.34
C MET A 147 11.24 -4.80 -3.59
N ARG A 148 12.04 -5.67 -4.20
CA ARG A 148 13.31 -6.13 -3.65
C ARG A 148 14.38 -6.21 -4.73
N LEU A 149 15.62 -5.91 -4.35
CA LEU A 149 16.77 -6.19 -5.19
C LEU A 149 17.03 -7.71 -5.18
N PRO A 150 17.46 -8.32 -6.31
CA PRO A 150 17.76 -9.74 -6.38
C PRO A 150 18.87 -10.19 -5.41
N ASP A 151 19.83 -9.30 -5.14
CA ASP A 151 20.95 -9.50 -4.24
C ASP A 151 20.69 -9.04 -2.79
N ALA A 152 19.46 -8.60 -2.50
CA ALA A 152 19.08 -8.22 -1.14
C ALA A 152 19.22 -9.42 -0.18
N PRO A 153 19.72 -9.19 1.05
CA PRO A 153 19.92 -10.28 2.01
C PRO A 153 18.60 -11.04 2.26
N PRO A 154 18.70 -12.36 2.49
CA PRO A 154 17.52 -13.18 2.78
C PRO A 154 16.72 -12.58 3.94
N SER A 155 15.42 -12.55 3.81
CA SER A 155 14.55 -12.14 4.93
C SER A 155 14.61 -13.24 6.01
N PRO A 156 14.87 -12.89 7.27
CA PRO A 156 14.89 -13.89 8.34
C PRO A 156 13.51 -14.49 8.61
N ASP A 157 12.45 -13.69 8.44
CA ASP A 157 11.08 -14.01 8.84
C ASP A 157 10.12 -14.24 7.66
N ALA A 158 10.60 -14.10 6.41
CA ALA A 158 9.79 -14.25 5.21
C ALA A 158 10.37 -15.22 4.18
N ASP A 159 9.48 -15.98 3.55
CA ASP A 159 9.72 -16.61 2.26
C ASP A 159 9.44 -15.60 1.17
N VAL A 160 10.42 -15.33 0.30
CA VAL A 160 10.34 -14.32 -0.76
C VAL A 160 10.15 -15.02 -2.11
N THR A 161 9.11 -14.64 -2.83
CA THR A 161 8.80 -15.20 -4.15
C THR A 161 8.70 -14.05 -5.17
N PRO A 162 9.69 -13.87 -6.06
CA PRO A 162 9.59 -12.93 -7.17
C PRO A 162 8.47 -13.35 -8.12
N PHE A 163 7.68 -12.38 -8.59
CA PHE A 163 6.57 -12.70 -9.51
C PHE A 163 6.42 -11.72 -10.67
N LEU A 164 6.98 -10.51 -10.59
CA LEU A 164 6.87 -9.53 -11.66
C LEU A 164 8.20 -8.80 -11.88
N LYS A 165 8.66 -8.76 -13.12
CA LYS A 165 9.83 -7.97 -13.51
C LYS A 165 9.54 -6.48 -13.44
N HIS A 166 10.54 -5.74 -13.02
CA HIS A 166 10.45 -4.28 -12.94
C HIS A 166 11.03 -3.65 -14.20
N TYR A 167 10.23 -2.80 -14.84
CA TYR A 167 10.66 -1.89 -15.91
C TYR A 167 10.28 -0.49 -15.51
N VAL A 168 11.10 0.49 -15.81
CA VAL A 168 10.90 1.88 -15.39
C VAL A 168 11.34 2.84 -16.47
N GLY A 169 10.62 3.95 -16.63
CA GLY A 169 10.97 5.00 -17.58
C GLY A 169 10.10 6.24 -17.47
N PRO A 170 10.50 7.31 -18.17
CA PRO A 170 9.74 8.54 -18.23
C PRO A 170 8.40 8.33 -18.93
N VAL A 171 7.31 8.84 -18.34
CA VAL A 171 5.97 8.82 -18.91
C VAL A 171 5.35 10.23 -18.82
N ALA A 172 4.60 10.61 -19.83
CA ALA A 172 3.93 11.90 -19.92
C ALA A 172 2.64 11.79 -20.72
N SER A 173 1.81 12.84 -20.69
CA SER A 173 0.69 12.96 -21.64
C SER A 173 1.20 12.96 -23.09
N PRO A 174 0.38 12.54 -24.08
CA PRO A 174 0.78 12.52 -25.49
C PRO A 174 1.36 13.85 -25.98
N ASP A 175 0.75 14.98 -25.59
CA ASP A 175 1.18 16.32 -26.01
C ASP A 175 2.57 16.70 -25.46
N LEU A 176 2.89 16.32 -24.24
CA LEU A 176 4.21 16.53 -23.67
C LEU A 176 5.22 15.51 -24.19
N ALA A 177 4.82 14.27 -24.37
CA ALA A 177 5.68 13.22 -24.91
C ALA A 177 6.15 13.53 -26.32
N ALA A 178 5.31 14.17 -27.15
CA ALA A 178 5.66 14.62 -28.50
C ALA A 178 6.79 15.67 -28.53
N GLN A 179 7.06 16.34 -27.40
CA GLN A 179 8.14 17.33 -27.26
C GLN A 179 9.46 16.68 -26.80
N VAL A 180 9.46 15.39 -26.49
CA VAL A 180 10.63 14.66 -25.97
C VAL A 180 11.21 13.80 -27.08
N SER A 181 12.36 14.21 -27.61
CA SER A 181 13.16 13.43 -28.57
C SER A 181 14.41 12.82 -27.93
N ASP A 182 14.90 13.41 -26.86
CA ASP A 182 16.15 13.09 -26.19
C ASP A 182 16.14 13.57 -24.72
N LEU A 183 17.27 13.38 -24.03
CA LEU A 183 17.42 13.76 -22.62
C LEU A 183 17.41 15.29 -22.41
N GLU A 184 17.89 16.06 -23.38
CA GLU A 184 17.91 17.51 -23.28
C GLU A 184 16.49 18.10 -23.35
N SER A 185 15.69 17.65 -24.34
CA SER A 185 14.28 18.06 -24.47
C SER A 185 13.45 17.60 -23.24
N LEU A 186 13.73 16.41 -22.69
CA LEU A 186 13.12 15.96 -21.44
C LEU A 186 13.40 16.92 -20.28
N SER A 187 14.63 17.43 -20.17
CA SER A 187 15.02 18.33 -19.07
C SER A 187 14.32 19.69 -19.08
N ARG A 188 13.82 20.12 -20.25
CA ARG A 188 13.07 21.38 -20.41
C ARG A 188 11.65 21.30 -19.88
N LEU A 189 11.14 20.08 -19.66
CA LEU A 189 9.80 19.85 -19.12
C LEU A 189 9.82 19.77 -17.59
N PRO A 190 8.70 20.12 -16.91
CA PRO A 190 8.58 19.92 -15.48
C PRO A 190 8.76 18.44 -15.12
N ARG A 191 9.59 18.16 -14.10
CA ARG A 191 9.75 16.84 -13.51
C ARG A 191 8.78 16.66 -12.35
N LEU A 192 8.10 15.52 -12.36
CA LEU A 192 7.20 15.14 -11.28
C LEU A 192 7.91 14.13 -10.39
N HIS A 193 7.79 14.33 -9.09
CA HIS A 193 8.38 13.50 -8.03
C HIS A 193 7.29 13.00 -7.11
N THR A 194 7.55 11.87 -6.45
CA THR A 194 6.71 11.40 -5.35
C THR A 194 7.51 11.33 -4.08
N ARG A 195 6.92 11.79 -2.95
CA ARG A 195 7.55 11.69 -1.62
C ARG A 195 7.74 10.24 -1.17
N THR A 196 6.96 9.33 -1.71
CA THR A 196 7.07 7.89 -1.47
C THR A 196 8.40 7.32 -1.97
N PHE A 197 8.99 7.93 -3.04
CA PHE A 197 10.22 7.45 -3.66
C PHE A 197 10.97 8.60 -4.35
N MET A 198 11.59 9.45 -3.54
CA MET A 198 12.24 10.69 -3.98
C MET A 198 13.43 10.46 -4.93
N GLU A 199 14.13 9.33 -4.78
CA GLU A 199 15.36 9.04 -5.51
C GLU A 199 15.13 8.34 -6.87
N SER A 200 13.87 8.16 -7.27
CA SER A 200 13.52 7.40 -8.48
C SER A 200 14.22 7.90 -9.75
N TRP A 201 14.34 9.21 -9.93
CA TRP A 201 15.05 9.76 -11.09
C TRP A 201 16.54 9.48 -11.05
N ALA A 202 17.21 9.63 -9.91
CA ALA A 202 18.62 9.33 -9.75
C ALA A 202 18.92 7.82 -9.98
N GLU A 203 18.06 6.95 -9.47
CA GLU A 203 18.18 5.51 -9.71
C GLU A 203 17.98 5.15 -11.19
N TRP A 204 17.05 5.82 -11.87
CA TRP A 204 16.83 5.62 -13.28
C TRP A 204 18.02 6.11 -14.11
N GLU A 205 18.63 7.26 -13.78
CA GLU A 205 19.84 7.76 -14.44
C GLU A 205 20.99 6.74 -14.36
N VAL A 206 21.18 6.16 -13.17
CA VAL A 206 22.18 5.09 -12.98
C VAL A 206 21.84 3.86 -13.82
N ALA A 207 20.59 3.41 -13.79
CA ALA A 207 20.16 2.21 -14.53
C ALA A 207 20.21 2.42 -16.07
N ALA A 208 19.92 3.64 -16.53
CA ALA A 208 19.97 4.01 -17.95
C ALA A 208 21.39 4.32 -18.42
N GLY A 209 22.36 4.51 -17.51
CA GLY A 209 23.72 4.94 -17.84
C GLY A 209 23.78 6.37 -18.40
N VAL A 210 22.89 7.25 -17.93
CA VAL A 210 22.76 8.63 -18.40
C VAL A 210 22.84 9.63 -17.25
N SER A 211 23.05 10.89 -17.57
CA SER A 211 22.93 11.99 -16.62
C SER A 211 21.96 13.02 -17.18
N LEU A 212 20.93 13.34 -16.41
CA LEU A 212 19.94 14.35 -16.81
C LEU A 212 20.40 15.74 -16.37
N PRO A 213 20.30 16.74 -17.24
CA PRO A 213 20.39 18.12 -16.80
C PRO A 213 19.34 18.44 -15.72
N PRO A 214 19.57 19.46 -14.88
CA PRO A 214 18.55 19.90 -13.92
C PRO A 214 17.23 20.23 -14.64
N ALA A 215 16.12 19.81 -14.04
CA ALA A 215 14.80 20.14 -14.59
C ALA A 215 14.50 21.64 -14.43
N ALA A 216 13.81 22.23 -15.40
CA ALA A 216 13.35 23.61 -15.30
C ALA A 216 12.41 23.84 -14.11
N VAL A 217 11.56 22.87 -13.80
CA VAL A 217 10.60 22.90 -12.70
C VAL A 217 10.50 21.50 -12.09
N ASN A 218 10.49 21.42 -10.75
CA ASN A 218 10.17 20.20 -10.01
C ASN A 218 8.83 20.36 -9.28
N ARG A 219 8.00 19.31 -9.29
CA ARG A 219 6.72 19.25 -8.59
C ARG A 219 6.65 17.96 -7.81
N GLU A 220 6.20 18.03 -6.56
CA GLU A 220 6.13 16.90 -5.63
C GLU A 220 4.69 16.51 -5.36
N PHE A 221 4.46 15.21 -5.18
CA PHE A 221 3.19 14.61 -4.82
C PHE A 221 3.40 13.60 -3.68
N ASP A 222 2.45 13.47 -2.79
CA ASP A 222 2.55 12.54 -1.67
C ASP A 222 2.50 11.07 -2.12
N HIS A 223 1.74 10.77 -3.18
CA HIS A 223 1.54 9.41 -3.67
C HIS A 223 1.81 9.29 -5.18
N TYR A 224 2.27 8.10 -5.59
CA TYR A 224 2.54 7.77 -6.98
C TYR A 224 1.33 7.97 -7.89
N PHE A 225 0.14 7.56 -7.45
CA PHE A 225 -1.06 7.68 -8.28
C PHE A 225 -1.45 9.15 -8.51
N TYR A 226 -1.22 10.07 -7.56
CA TYR A 226 -1.40 11.51 -7.82
C TYR A 226 -0.41 12.03 -8.88
N MET A 227 0.85 11.61 -8.77
CA MET A 227 1.88 11.97 -9.73
C MET A 227 1.55 11.45 -11.13
N LEU A 228 1.04 10.23 -11.27
CA LEU A 228 0.66 9.67 -12.57
C LEU A 228 -0.55 10.37 -13.17
N GLU A 229 -1.56 10.71 -12.39
CA GLU A 229 -2.70 11.51 -12.88
C GLU A 229 -2.26 12.93 -13.28
N ALA A 230 -1.31 13.53 -12.54
CA ALA A 230 -0.72 14.82 -12.92
C ALA A 230 0.06 14.73 -14.25
N ALA A 231 0.78 13.63 -14.48
CA ALA A 231 1.47 13.39 -15.76
C ALA A 231 0.47 13.23 -16.91
N ALA A 232 -0.60 12.45 -16.70
CA ALA A 232 -1.66 12.27 -17.70
C ALA A 232 -2.42 13.58 -18.00
N ALA A 233 -2.55 14.46 -17.00
CA ALA A 233 -3.12 15.80 -17.15
C ALA A 233 -2.16 16.84 -17.78
N GLY A 234 -0.94 16.44 -18.17
CA GLY A 234 0.00 17.35 -18.85
C GLY A 234 0.77 18.29 -17.91
N LEU A 235 0.84 18.00 -16.59
CA LEU A 235 1.57 18.84 -15.64
C LEU A 235 3.10 18.63 -15.66
N GLY A 236 3.59 17.60 -16.34
CA GLY A 236 5.00 17.30 -16.48
C GLY A 236 5.27 15.84 -16.82
N VAL A 237 6.52 15.43 -16.67
CA VAL A 237 7.00 14.07 -16.92
C VAL A 237 7.22 13.37 -15.60
N ALA A 238 6.61 12.20 -15.42
CA ALA A 238 6.80 11.33 -14.27
C ALA A 238 7.73 10.17 -14.62
N LEU A 239 8.50 9.68 -13.66
CA LEU A 239 9.14 8.39 -13.80
C LEU A 239 8.21 7.31 -13.27
N SER A 240 7.91 6.27 -14.04
CA SER A 240 6.96 5.25 -13.66
C SER A 240 7.45 3.85 -13.89
N PRO A 241 7.22 2.93 -12.92
CA PRO A 241 7.20 1.51 -13.17
C PRO A 241 6.13 1.13 -14.20
N TRP A 242 6.46 0.17 -15.08
CA TRP A 242 5.52 -0.39 -16.07
C TRP A 242 4.20 -0.85 -15.42
N ALA A 243 4.30 -1.58 -14.32
CA ALA A 243 3.13 -2.10 -13.60
C ALA A 243 2.16 -1.01 -13.12
N PHE A 244 2.62 0.24 -12.96
CA PHE A 244 1.76 1.35 -12.56
C PHE A 244 1.16 2.11 -13.75
N ALA A 245 1.80 2.03 -14.91
CA ALA A 245 1.42 2.79 -16.10
C ALA A 245 0.84 1.92 -17.24
N GLU A 246 0.90 0.57 -17.12
CA GLU A 246 0.49 -0.38 -18.17
C GLU A 246 -0.88 -0.02 -18.79
N HIS A 247 -1.88 0.19 -17.94
CA HIS A 247 -3.23 0.52 -18.39
C HIS A 247 -3.31 1.88 -19.08
N ASP A 248 -2.68 2.91 -18.51
CA ASP A 248 -2.70 4.28 -19.03
C ASP A 248 -1.89 4.39 -20.34
N LEU A 249 -0.79 3.64 -20.48
CA LEU A 249 -0.02 3.52 -21.72
C LEU A 249 -0.83 2.77 -22.79
N GLY A 250 -1.49 1.68 -22.41
CA GLY A 250 -2.36 0.92 -23.32
C GLY A 250 -3.59 1.71 -23.80
N ALA A 251 -4.14 2.57 -22.95
CA ALA A 251 -5.26 3.47 -23.26
C ALA A 251 -4.82 4.77 -23.98
N GLY A 252 -3.53 5.00 -24.15
CA GLY A 252 -3.00 6.23 -24.74
C GLY A 252 -3.13 7.50 -23.88
N ARG A 253 -3.44 7.36 -22.61
CA ARG A 253 -3.44 8.49 -21.65
C ARG A 253 -2.03 8.95 -21.30
N LEU A 254 -1.10 8.01 -21.30
CA LEU A 254 0.32 8.24 -21.12
C LEU A 254 1.09 7.69 -22.33
N VAL A 255 2.27 8.25 -22.56
CA VAL A 255 3.27 7.78 -23.54
C VAL A 255 4.62 7.71 -22.82
N ALA A 256 5.43 6.70 -23.12
CA ALA A 256 6.82 6.59 -22.66
C ALA A 256 7.75 7.04 -23.81
N PRO A 257 8.12 8.32 -23.89
CA PRO A 257 8.81 8.87 -25.08
C PRO A 257 10.23 8.31 -25.26
N LEU A 258 10.88 7.90 -24.18
CA LEU A 258 12.22 7.28 -24.23
C LEU A 258 12.17 5.76 -23.95
N GLY A 259 10.96 5.18 -23.94
CA GLY A 259 10.75 3.78 -23.60
C GLY A 259 10.89 3.50 -22.09
N LEU A 260 10.84 2.21 -21.76
CA LEU A 260 11.07 1.71 -20.40
C LEU A 260 12.25 0.74 -20.42
N ILE A 261 13.14 0.88 -19.45
CA ILE A 261 14.33 0.03 -19.27
C ILE A 261 14.12 -0.97 -18.15
N PRO A 262 14.81 -2.12 -18.15
CA PRO A 262 14.82 -3.00 -17.00
C PRO A 262 15.34 -2.28 -15.75
N GLY A 263 14.58 -2.31 -14.66
CA GLY A 263 15.01 -1.86 -13.35
C GLY A 263 15.78 -2.96 -12.62
N GLN A 264 16.47 -2.58 -11.54
CA GLN A 264 17.26 -3.51 -10.74
C GLN A 264 16.42 -4.36 -9.79
N ALA A 265 15.27 -3.89 -9.37
CA ALA A 265 14.41 -4.57 -8.42
C ALA A 265 13.39 -5.50 -9.10
N GLU A 266 12.83 -6.41 -8.32
CA GLU A 266 11.70 -7.26 -8.71
C GLU A 266 10.55 -7.06 -7.73
N VAL A 267 9.32 -7.25 -8.20
CA VAL A 267 8.15 -7.27 -7.31
C VAL A 267 8.00 -8.67 -6.75
N CYS A 268 8.01 -8.75 -5.43
CA CYS A 268 8.02 -10.01 -4.69
C CYS A 268 6.80 -10.13 -3.79
N ALA A 269 6.28 -11.36 -3.69
CA ALA A 269 5.35 -11.77 -2.65
C ALA A 269 6.16 -12.32 -1.46
N LEU A 270 5.93 -11.74 -0.29
CA LEU A 270 6.52 -12.16 0.98
C LEU A 270 5.46 -12.83 1.83
N THR A 271 5.75 -14.04 2.31
CA THR A 271 4.87 -14.78 3.23
C THR A 271 5.64 -15.18 4.49
N PRO A 272 4.98 -15.39 5.64
CA PRO A 272 5.66 -15.82 6.87
C PRO A 272 6.44 -17.10 6.62
N LYS A 273 7.74 -17.11 6.98
CA LYS A 273 8.68 -18.21 6.71
C LYS A 273 8.18 -19.53 7.27
N GLY A 274 7.95 -20.51 6.39
CA GLY A 274 7.47 -21.83 6.73
C GLY A 274 6.08 -21.89 7.39
N LYS A 275 5.35 -20.75 7.49
CA LYS A 275 4.06 -20.62 8.20
C LYS A 275 2.96 -19.98 7.36
N ALA A 276 3.16 -19.87 6.05
CA ALA A 276 2.15 -19.31 5.16
C ALA A 276 0.83 -20.10 5.26
N THR A 277 -0.29 -19.40 5.38
CA THR A 277 -1.63 -20.00 5.34
C THR A 277 -1.93 -20.62 3.99
N ARG A 278 -2.94 -21.49 3.89
CA ARG A 278 -3.37 -22.04 2.60
C ARG A 278 -3.82 -20.95 1.64
N ALA A 279 -4.54 -19.95 2.15
CA ALA A 279 -4.99 -18.79 1.39
C ALA A 279 -3.80 -17.97 0.86
N ALA A 280 -2.81 -17.67 1.71
CA ALA A 280 -1.60 -16.94 1.32
C ALA A 280 -0.79 -17.68 0.22
N ARG A 281 -0.67 -19.01 0.34
CA ARG A 281 0.00 -19.82 -0.70
C ARG A 281 -0.74 -19.78 -2.03
N ARG A 282 -2.08 -19.92 -2.04
CA ARG A 282 -2.89 -19.83 -3.27
C ARG A 282 -2.79 -18.46 -3.92
N PHE A 283 -2.83 -17.41 -3.11
CA PHE A 283 -2.70 -16.03 -3.60
C PHE A 283 -1.31 -15.77 -4.18
N ARG A 284 -0.25 -16.20 -3.50
CA ARG A 284 1.13 -16.13 -4.00
C ARG A 284 1.26 -16.85 -5.34
N ASP A 285 0.76 -18.07 -5.44
CA ASP A 285 0.87 -18.88 -6.67
C ASP A 285 0.06 -18.25 -7.82
N TRP A 286 -1.07 -17.63 -7.49
CA TRP A 286 -1.82 -16.82 -8.44
C TRP A 286 -1.06 -15.57 -8.88
N LEU A 287 -0.40 -14.84 -7.97
CA LEU A 287 0.47 -13.70 -8.32
C LEU A 287 1.59 -14.11 -9.28
N VAL A 288 2.24 -15.24 -9.04
CA VAL A 288 3.28 -15.77 -9.95
C VAL A 288 2.72 -16.03 -11.35
N LYS A 289 1.53 -16.62 -11.43
CA LYS A 289 0.83 -16.86 -12.70
C LYS A 289 0.47 -15.54 -13.41
N GLN A 290 -0.07 -14.57 -12.68
CA GLN A 290 -0.42 -13.26 -13.23
C GLN A 290 0.83 -12.49 -13.70
N GLY A 291 1.91 -12.53 -12.93
CA GLY A 291 3.18 -11.92 -13.32
C GLY A 291 3.77 -12.53 -14.58
N ALA A 292 3.70 -13.85 -14.72
CA ALA A 292 4.17 -14.55 -15.92
C ALA A 292 3.34 -14.22 -17.19
N THR A 293 2.07 -13.88 -17.02
CA THR A 293 1.18 -13.50 -18.13
C THR A 293 1.15 -11.98 -18.39
N THR A 294 1.72 -11.16 -17.49
CA THR A 294 1.83 -9.71 -17.71
C THR A 294 2.81 -9.45 -18.84
N PRO A 295 2.38 -8.81 -19.95
CA PRO A 295 3.28 -8.57 -21.07
C PRO A 295 4.40 -7.61 -20.66
N PRO A 296 5.62 -7.76 -21.20
CA PRO A 296 6.65 -6.75 -21.04
C PRO A 296 6.23 -5.45 -21.75
N PRO A 297 6.79 -4.29 -21.37
CA PRO A 297 6.49 -3.05 -22.06
C PRO A 297 6.84 -3.13 -23.56
N PRO A 298 6.09 -2.44 -24.43
CA PRO A 298 6.38 -2.41 -25.86
C PRO A 298 7.82 -1.97 -26.12
N GLY A 299 8.55 -2.71 -26.94
CA GLY A 299 9.96 -2.43 -27.25
C GLY A 299 10.99 -2.93 -26.22
N ALA A 300 10.55 -3.54 -25.13
CA ALA A 300 11.47 -4.20 -24.20
C ALA A 300 12.14 -5.39 -24.91
N LYS A 301 13.45 -5.29 -25.16
CA LYS A 301 14.24 -6.40 -25.71
C LYS A 301 14.24 -7.54 -24.68
N ALA A 302 13.75 -8.71 -25.06
CA ALA A 302 13.91 -9.92 -24.29
C ALA A 302 15.42 -10.17 -24.09
N GLY A 303 15.89 -10.06 -22.83
CA GLY A 303 17.17 -10.53 -22.33
C GLY A 303 18.35 -10.53 -23.29
N SER A 304 19.02 -9.40 -23.46
CA SER A 304 20.44 -9.38 -23.81
C SER A 304 21.20 -9.16 -22.51
N GLN A 305 21.85 -10.22 -22.03
CA GLN A 305 22.97 -10.09 -21.11
C GLN A 305 24.04 -9.25 -21.79
N GLN A 306 24.03 -7.94 -21.61
CA GLN A 306 25.23 -7.16 -21.75
C GLN A 306 25.98 -7.28 -20.42
N VAL A 307 26.89 -8.23 -20.39
CA VAL A 307 28.04 -8.19 -19.49
C VAL A 307 28.83 -6.96 -19.90
N VAL A 308 28.55 -5.83 -19.26
CA VAL A 308 29.48 -4.73 -19.20
C VAL A 308 30.49 -5.13 -18.14
N GLU A 309 31.74 -5.42 -18.54
CA GLU A 309 32.86 -5.55 -17.64
C GLU A 309 32.87 -4.34 -16.72
N ARG A 310 32.60 -4.60 -15.43
CA ARG A 310 32.63 -3.58 -14.39
C ARG A 310 34.07 -3.26 -14.05
N GLU A 311 34.54 -2.08 -14.46
CA GLU A 311 35.57 -1.38 -13.71
C GLU A 311 35.00 -1.08 -12.32
N GLU A 312 35.77 -1.40 -11.28
CA GLU A 312 35.40 -1.39 -9.87
C GLU A 312 34.88 -0.01 -9.42
N ALA A 313 33.58 0.18 -9.36
CA ALA A 313 32.95 1.28 -8.66
C ALA A 313 32.70 0.89 -7.20
N LYS A 314 33.30 1.68 -6.27
CA LYS A 314 33.13 1.53 -4.81
C LYS A 314 31.65 1.45 -4.41
N PRO A 315 31.29 0.61 -3.42
CA PRO A 315 29.92 0.53 -2.93
C PRO A 315 29.52 1.82 -2.23
N LEU A 316 28.44 2.43 -2.70
CA LEU A 316 27.70 3.49 -1.99
C LEU A 316 26.98 2.87 -0.80
N THR A 317 27.36 3.26 0.40
CA THR A 317 26.67 2.93 1.64
C THR A 317 25.33 3.68 1.67
N LEU A 318 24.23 2.95 1.48
CA LEU A 318 22.89 3.44 1.73
C LEU A 318 22.70 3.59 3.24
N SER A 319 22.53 4.81 3.72
CA SER A 319 22.05 5.07 5.08
C SER A 319 20.56 4.72 5.15
N PRO A 320 20.11 4.01 6.20
CA PRO A 320 18.69 3.74 6.39
C PRO A 320 17.96 5.05 6.71
N PRO A 321 16.68 5.21 6.30
CA PRO A 321 15.90 6.38 6.64
C PRO A 321 15.75 6.48 8.14
N ALA A 322 15.98 7.68 8.68
CA ALA A 322 15.78 8.02 10.07
C ALA A 322 14.31 7.81 10.48
N ILE A 323 14.15 7.30 11.69
CA ILE A 323 12.94 6.93 12.44
C ILE A 323 11.93 8.10 12.52
#